data_8f1b3f38a7658d9fcd8a36ce23e46f24
#
_entry.id   8f1b3f38a7658d9fcd8a36ce23e46f24
#
_cell.length_a   1.000
_cell.length_b   1.000
_cell.length_c   1.000
_cell.angle_alpha   90.00
_cell.angle_beta   90.00
_cell.angle_gamma   90.00
#
_symmetry.space_group_name_H-M   'P 1'
#
loop_
_entity.id
_entity.type
_entity.pdbx_description
1 polymer ?
#
loop_
_entity_poly.entity_id
_entity_poly.type
_entity_poly.pdbx_seq_one_letter_code
_entity_poly.pdbx_strand_id
1 'polypeptide(L)'
;MLQLHFLFLSLLMRFLKLAQFKYRYLTPAEIQLCQSVFGHLIDYSKVRVMNHPYLPWQPQHIFMAPCGDIHVRNLHYRSDYTQAHLGYQAIFIHEMAHVLQYQPLYTTNFTEPLSYQGSAFLKLPKFP
;
A
#
# COMPACT_ATOMS: atom_id res chain seq x y z
N MET A 1 23.76 -28.39 16.09
CA MET A 1 22.80 -28.15 14.99
C MET A 1 21.81 -27.03 15.28
N LEU A 2 21.23 -26.94 16.46
CA LEU A 2 20.29 -25.84 16.80
C LEU A 2 20.93 -24.45 16.67
N GLN A 3 22.17 -24.25 17.12
CA GLN A 3 22.87 -22.96 17.04
C GLN A 3 23.08 -22.48 15.60
N LEU A 4 23.37 -23.37 14.66
CA LEU A 4 23.52 -23.02 13.24
C LEU A 4 22.22 -22.53 12.61
N HIS A 5 21.09 -23.12 12.99
CA HIS A 5 19.78 -22.69 12.53
C HIS A 5 19.42 -21.30 13.08
N PHE A 6 19.73 -21.02 14.34
CA PHE A 6 19.53 -19.70 14.94
C PHE A 6 20.41 -18.64 14.30
N LEU A 7 21.65 -18.95 14.00
CA LEU A 7 22.57 -18.03 13.31
C LEU A 7 22.08 -17.74 11.88
N PHE A 8 21.66 -18.78 11.16
CA PHE A 8 21.13 -18.63 9.81
C PHE A 8 19.84 -17.80 9.80
N LEU A 9 18.92 -18.09 10.72
CA LEU A 9 17.67 -17.34 10.85
C LEU A 9 17.94 -15.89 11.21
N SER A 10 18.85 -15.64 12.15
CA SER A 10 19.25 -14.27 12.54
C SER A 10 19.88 -13.51 11.38
N LEU A 11 20.75 -14.17 10.61
CA LEU A 11 21.37 -13.59 9.44
C LEU A 11 20.33 -13.31 8.33
N LEU A 12 19.40 -14.22 8.13
CA LEU A 12 18.30 -14.07 7.19
C LEU A 12 17.40 -12.89 7.58
N MET A 13 17.06 -12.77 8.86
CA MET A 13 16.26 -11.65 9.38
C MET A 13 16.98 -10.32 9.21
N ARG A 14 18.31 -10.28 9.41
CA ARG A 14 19.12 -9.08 9.14
C ARG A 14 19.18 -8.75 7.66
N PHE A 15 19.34 -9.75 6.83
CA PHE A 15 19.35 -9.59 5.36
C PHE A 15 18.02 -9.05 4.86
N LEU A 16 16.91 -9.58 5.37
CA LEU A 16 15.56 -9.13 5.02
C LEU A 16 15.16 -7.86 5.77
N LYS A 17 16.00 -7.34 6.68
CA LYS A 17 15.73 -6.16 7.52
C LYS A 17 14.42 -6.25 8.31
N LEU A 18 14.01 -7.45 8.68
CA LEU A 18 12.76 -7.68 9.41
C LEU A 18 12.77 -7.09 10.82
N ALA A 19 13.94 -6.93 11.44
CA ALA A 19 14.10 -6.30 12.75
C ALA A 19 13.70 -4.81 12.76
N GLN A 20 13.69 -4.16 11.59
CA GLN A 20 13.29 -2.75 11.43
C GLN A 20 11.90 -2.61 10.81
N PHE A 21 11.17 -3.71 10.68
CA PHE A 21 9.84 -3.71 10.09
C PHE A 21 8.87 -2.88 10.92
N LYS A 22 8.22 -1.92 10.26
CA LYS A 22 7.16 -1.11 10.81
C LYS A 22 5.99 -1.09 9.84
N TYR A 23 4.81 -1.03 10.38
CA TYR A 23 3.62 -0.74 9.60
C TYR A 23 2.71 0.19 10.39
N ARG A 24 1.85 0.87 9.69
CA ARG A 24 0.80 1.70 10.27
C ARG A 24 -0.42 1.70 9.37
N TYR A 25 -1.56 1.99 9.93
CA TYR A 25 -2.74 2.31 9.15
C TYR A 25 -2.67 3.75 8.61
N LEU A 26 -3.59 4.10 7.74
CA LEU A 26 -3.67 5.46 7.20
C LEU A 26 -4.01 6.46 8.30
N THR A 27 -3.43 7.65 8.24
CA THR A 27 -3.82 8.75 9.11
C THR A 27 -5.18 9.32 8.70
N PRO A 28 -5.91 10.00 9.59
CA PRO A 28 -7.16 10.68 9.22
C PRO A 28 -6.99 11.66 8.07
N ALA A 29 -5.87 12.40 8.03
CA ALA A 29 -5.56 13.35 6.96
C ALA A 29 -5.32 12.65 5.62
N GLU A 30 -4.63 11.51 5.62
CA GLU A 30 -4.44 10.68 4.42
C GLU A 30 -5.77 10.13 3.91
N ILE A 31 -6.65 9.66 4.80
CA ILE A 31 -7.99 9.20 4.44
C ILE A 31 -8.78 10.34 3.81
N GLN A 32 -8.75 11.53 4.40
CA GLN A 32 -9.43 12.70 3.87
C GLN A 32 -8.91 13.07 2.47
N LEU A 33 -7.60 13.04 2.28
CA LEU A 33 -6.99 13.28 0.97
C LEU A 33 -7.47 12.24 -0.05
N CYS A 34 -7.46 10.96 0.32
CA CYS A 34 -7.93 9.88 -0.55
C CYS A 34 -9.42 9.99 -0.86
N GLN A 35 -10.23 10.36 0.09
CA GLN A 35 -11.67 10.55 -0.11
C GLN A 35 -11.98 11.66 -1.10
N SER A 36 -11.13 12.68 -1.20
CA SER A 36 -11.28 13.74 -2.20
C SER A 36 -11.09 13.23 -3.64
N VAL A 37 -10.41 12.11 -3.81
CA VAL A 37 -10.13 11.49 -5.11
C VAL A 37 -11.02 10.27 -5.36
N PHE A 38 -11.14 9.38 -4.39
CA PHE A 38 -11.78 8.07 -4.54
C PHE A 38 -13.15 7.98 -3.82
N GLY A 39 -13.52 8.98 -3.03
CA GLY A 39 -14.74 8.94 -2.23
C GLY A 39 -14.74 7.75 -1.26
N HIS A 40 -15.84 7.01 -1.24
CA HIS A 40 -16.02 5.85 -0.37
C HIS A 40 -15.79 4.50 -1.08
N LEU A 41 -15.13 4.51 -2.23
CA LEU A 41 -14.86 3.29 -3.01
C LEU A 41 -13.81 2.37 -2.38
N ILE A 42 -13.02 2.89 -1.46
CA ILE A 42 -11.95 2.15 -0.77
C ILE A 42 -12.35 1.97 0.70
N ASP A 43 -12.17 0.78 1.22
CA ASP A 43 -12.18 0.55 2.66
C ASP A 43 -10.80 0.93 3.24
N TYR A 44 -10.68 2.19 3.65
CA TYR A 44 -9.44 2.77 4.13
C TYR A 44 -8.94 2.13 5.43
N SER A 45 -9.85 1.55 6.22
CA SER A 45 -9.50 0.91 7.49
C SER A 45 -8.64 -0.34 7.33
N LYS A 46 -8.62 -0.92 6.13
CA LYS A 46 -7.86 -2.13 5.81
C LYS A 46 -6.50 -1.86 5.19
N VAL A 47 -6.18 -0.61 4.90
CA VAL A 47 -4.94 -0.22 4.21
C VAL A 47 -3.84 0.05 5.21
N ARG A 48 -2.69 -0.60 5.02
CA ARG A 48 -1.49 -0.39 5.83
C ARG A 48 -0.36 0.14 4.95
N VAL A 49 0.47 0.98 5.54
CA VAL A 49 1.73 1.44 4.95
C VAL A 49 2.86 0.73 5.69
N MET A 50 3.71 0.05 4.95
CA MET A 50 4.81 -0.75 5.48
C MET A 50 6.15 -0.19 5.02
N ASN A 51 7.13 -0.10 5.91
CA ASN A 51 8.49 0.32 5.58
C ASN A 51 9.35 -0.82 5.01
N HIS A 52 8.73 -1.83 4.47
CA HIS A 52 9.37 -3.03 3.95
C HIS A 52 8.98 -3.24 2.49
N PRO A 53 9.93 -3.60 1.60
CA PRO A 53 9.61 -3.88 0.22
C PRO A 53 8.70 -5.10 0.11
N TYR A 54 7.82 -5.11 -0.89
CA TYR A 54 7.00 -6.27 -1.21
C TYR A 54 7.86 -7.45 -1.69
N LEU A 55 8.87 -7.14 -2.50
CA LEU A 55 9.85 -8.11 -2.99
C LEU A 55 11.25 -7.64 -2.59
N PRO A 56 12.20 -8.56 -2.28
CA PRO A 56 13.57 -8.18 -1.87
C PRO A 56 14.29 -7.29 -2.88
N TRP A 57 13.96 -7.40 -4.16
CA TRP A 57 14.56 -6.63 -5.26
C TRP A 57 13.72 -5.42 -5.68
N GLN A 58 12.69 -5.05 -4.93
CA GLN A 58 11.93 -3.84 -5.20
C GLN A 58 12.87 -2.63 -5.27
N PRO A 59 12.86 -1.84 -6.36
CA PRO A 59 13.70 -0.66 -6.47
C PRO A 59 13.43 0.35 -5.37
N GLN A 60 14.47 1.11 -4.96
CA GLN A 60 14.38 2.01 -3.81
C GLN A 60 13.35 3.12 -3.97
N HIS A 61 13.16 3.60 -5.20
CA HIS A 61 12.28 4.73 -5.49
C HIS A 61 10.87 4.32 -5.94
N ILE A 62 10.57 3.03 -5.90
CA ILE A 62 9.27 2.52 -6.33
C ILE A 62 8.48 2.07 -5.11
N PHE A 63 7.28 2.62 -4.97
CA PHE A 63 6.26 2.11 -4.07
C PHE A 63 5.51 0.97 -4.76
N MET A 64 4.97 0.05 -4.00
CA MET A 64 4.18 -1.06 -4.55
C MET A 64 2.96 -1.30 -3.66
N ALA A 65 1.81 -1.50 -4.29
CA ALA A 65 0.58 -1.86 -3.58
C ALA A 65 -0.17 -3.01 -4.30
N PRO A 66 0.46 -4.19 -4.46
CA PRO A 66 -0.11 -5.27 -5.25
C PRO A 66 -1.25 -6.00 -4.54
N CYS A 67 -1.31 -5.94 -3.20
CA CYS A 67 -2.22 -6.73 -2.38
C CYS A 67 -2.98 -5.88 -1.34
N GLY A 68 -3.26 -4.63 -1.65
CA GLY A 68 -4.06 -3.74 -0.79
C GLY A 68 -3.30 -3.03 0.32
N ASP A 69 -2.03 -3.32 0.52
CA ASP A 69 -1.13 -2.61 1.41
C ASP A 69 -0.05 -1.89 0.59
N ILE A 70 0.42 -0.75 1.09
CA ILE A 70 1.45 0.04 0.42
C ILE A 70 2.82 -0.33 0.99
N HIS A 71 3.72 -0.78 0.12
CA HIS A 71 5.07 -1.19 0.46
C HIS A 71 6.07 -0.16 -0.04
N VAL A 72 6.82 0.44 0.89
CA VAL A 72 7.84 1.44 0.59
C VAL A 72 9.16 1.05 1.25
N ARG A 73 10.28 1.48 0.67
CA ARG A 73 11.57 1.37 1.34
C ARG A 73 11.62 2.34 2.53
N ASN A 74 12.36 1.94 3.58
CA ASN A 74 12.44 2.73 4.80
C ASN A 74 12.87 4.19 4.56
N LEU A 75 13.71 4.44 3.55
CA LEU A 75 14.13 5.79 3.15
C LEU A 75 12.94 6.70 2.79
N HIS A 76 11.89 6.14 2.20
CA HIS A 76 10.72 6.88 1.73
C HIS A 76 9.49 6.71 2.63
N TYR A 77 9.65 5.96 3.73
CA TYR A 77 8.57 5.79 4.71
C TYR A 77 8.35 7.09 5.48
N ARG A 78 7.11 7.55 5.52
CA ARG A 78 6.69 8.74 6.26
C ARG A 78 5.54 8.40 7.19
N SER A 79 5.48 9.08 8.33
CA SER A 79 4.39 8.92 9.30
C SER A 79 3.06 9.48 8.78
N ASP A 80 3.11 10.42 7.86
CA ASP A 80 1.94 11.03 7.21
C ASP A 80 2.36 11.65 5.88
N TYR A 81 1.86 11.10 4.78
CA TYR A 81 2.20 11.58 3.44
C TYR A 81 1.54 12.93 3.11
N THR A 82 0.48 13.32 3.82
CA THR A 82 -0.11 14.66 3.63
C THR A 82 0.81 15.78 4.10
N GLN A 83 1.76 15.47 4.98
CA GLN A 83 2.79 16.42 5.45
C GLN A 83 4.07 16.37 4.62
N ALA A 84 4.17 15.44 3.67
CA ALA A 84 5.29 15.32 2.77
C ALA A 84 5.12 16.24 1.54
N HIS A 85 6.19 16.40 0.76
CA HIS A 85 6.08 17.20 -0.46
C HIS A 85 5.12 16.58 -1.49
N LEU A 86 4.68 17.38 -2.46
CA LEU A 86 3.65 17.00 -3.42
C LEU A 86 4.01 15.74 -4.23
N GLY A 87 5.29 15.51 -4.50
CA GLY A 87 5.73 14.28 -5.19
C GLY A 87 5.40 13.01 -4.42
N TYR A 88 5.58 13.02 -3.10
CA TYR A 88 5.18 11.89 -2.26
C TYR A 88 3.66 11.74 -2.17
N GLN A 89 2.93 12.84 -2.10
CA GLN A 89 1.46 12.79 -2.09
C GLN A 89 0.92 12.20 -3.39
N ALA A 90 1.50 12.58 -4.52
CA ALA A 90 1.11 12.03 -5.83
C ALA A 90 1.38 10.53 -5.94
N ILE A 91 2.54 10.06 -5.49
CA ILE A 91 2.87 8.63 -5.45
C ILE A 91 1.92 7.88 -4.50
N PHE A 92 1.65 8.43 -3.33
CA PHE A 92 0.73 7.85 -2.38
C PHE A 92 -0.68 7.67 -2.98
N ILE A 93 -1.22 8.69 -3.65
CA ILE A 93 -2.51 8.59 -4.35
C ILE A 93 -2.46 7.58 -5.49
N HIS A 94 -1.36 7.51 -6.22
CA HIS A 94 -1.15 6.49 -7.28
C HIS A 94 -1.25 5.07 -6.70
N GLU A 95 -0.58 4.81 -5.57
CA GLU A 95 -0.65 3.50 -4.91
C GLU A 95 -2.05 3.20 -4.35
N MET A 96 -2.75 4.20 -3.87
CA MET A 96 -4.15 4.04 -3.44
C MET A 96 -5.08 3.68 -4.60
N ALA A 97 -4.76 4.08 -5.84
CA ALA A 97 -5.49 3.60 -7.01
C ALA A 97 -5.31 2.09 -7.22
N HIS A 98 -4.11 1.55 -6.97
CA HIS A 98 -3.89 0.10 -6.98
C HIS A 98 -4.62 -0.61 -5.85
N VAL A 99 -4.71 -0.01 -4.67
CA VAL A 99 -5.54 -0.53 -3.57
C VAL A 99 -7.01 -0.61 -3.99
N LEU A 100 -7.52 0.42 -4.67
CA LEU A 100 -8.88 0.41 -5.22
C LEU A 100 -9.08 -0.74 -6.21
N GLN A 101 -8.10 -1.01 -7.05
CA GLN A 101 -8.18 -2.13 -8.01
C GLN A 101 -8.17 -3.49 -7.33
N TYR A 102 -7.48 -3.60 -6.20
CA TYR A 102 -7.35 -4.85 -5.45
C TYR A 102 -8.59 -5.18 -4.60
N GLN A 103 -9.11 -4.22 -3.85
CA GLN A 103 -10.15 -4.48 -2.85
C GLN A 103 -11.45 -5.09 -3.43
N PRO A 104 -12.00 -4.66 -4.55
CA PRO A 104 -13.23 -5.26 -5.08
C PRO A 104 -13.11 -6.73 -5.45
N LEU A 105 -11.90 -7.18 -5.82
CA LEU A 105 -11.66 -8.57 -6.19
C LEU A 105 -11.74 -9.53 -5.00
N TYR A 106 -11.52 -9.03 -3.80
CA TYR A 106 -11.43 -9.84 -2.59
C TYR A 106 -12.54 -9.55 -1.55
N THR A 107 -13.28 -8.46 -1.73
CA THR A 107 -14.37 -8.09 -0.81
C THR A 107 -15.75 -8.54 -1.30
N THR A 108 -15.90 -8.85 -2.56
CA THR A 108 -17.13 -9.47 -3.07
C THR A 108 -17.07 -10.96 -2.79
N ASN A 109 -17.79 -11.41 -1.76
CA ASN A 109 -18.24 -12.80 -1.76
C ASN A 109 -18.89 -13.04 -3.13
N PHE A 110 -18.41 -14.01 -3.88
CA PHE A 110 -18.76 -14.38 -5.26
C PHE A 110 -20.26 -14.75 -5.45
N THR A 111 -21.19 -14.12 -4.78
CA THR A 111 -22.62 -14.40 -4.85
C THR A 111 -23.39 -13.48 -5.80
N GLU A 112 -22.76 -12.39 -6.25
CA GLU A 112 -23.35 -11.55 -7.29
C GLU A 112 -22.52 -11.68 -8.57
N PRO A 113 -23.18 -11.97 -9.73
CA PRO A 113 -22.47 -11.85 -10.99
C PRO A 113 -21.99 -10.40 -11.09
N LEU A 114 -20.70 -10.23 -11.36
CA LEU A 114 -20.11 -8.95 -11.69
C LEU A 114 -20.95 -8.32 -12.81
N SER A 115 -21.99 -7.58 -12.44
CA SER A 115 -22.57 -6.61 -13.34
C SER A 115 -21.47 -5.57 -13.51
N TYR A 116 -20.68 -5.76 -14.53
CA TYR A 116 -19.62 -4.85 -14.94
C TYR A 116 -20.28 -3.49 -15.23
N GLN A 117 -20.41 -2.68 -14.21
CA GLN A 117 -20.67 -1.26 -14.39
C GLN A 117 -19.37 -0.60 -14.81
N GLY A 118 -18.91 -0.95 -16.00
CA GLY A 118 -17.69 -0.42 -16.59
C GLY A 118 -17.65 1.10 -16.77
N SER A 119 -18.76 1.77 -16.47
CA SER A 119 -18.82 3.23 -16.52
C SER A 119 -18.34 3.91 -15.23
N ALA A 120 -18.30 3.21 -14.09
CA ALA A 120 -17.87 3.82 -12.84
C ALA A 120 -16.34 3.93 -12.73
N PHE A 121 -15.61 3.01 -13.36
CA PHE A 121 -14.14 3.02 -13.36
C PHE A 121 -13.52 4.02 -14.35
N LEU A 122 -14.28 4.48 -15.34
CA LEU A 122 -13.79 5.41 -16.35
C LEU A 122 -14.01 6.90 -16.01
N LYS A 123 -14.62 7.18 -14.86
CA LYS A 123 -14.76 8.54 -14.36
C LYS A 123 -13.77 8.84 -13.22
N LEU A 124 -12.54 8.44 -13.37
CA LEU A 124 -11.48 9.12 -12.63
C LEU A 124 -11.47 10.58 -13.10
N PRO A 125 -11.48 11.55 -12.17
CA PRO A 125 -11.37 12.94 -12.58
C PRO A 125 -10.12 13.07 -13.45
N LYS A 126 -10.28 13.67 -14.62
CA LYS A 126 -9.13 14.03 -15.45
C LYS A 126 -8.28 14.97 -14.59
N PHE A 127 -7.10 14.52 -14.22
CA PHE A 127 -6.13 15.41 -13.61
C PHE A 127 -5.87 16.55 -14.59
N PRO A 128 -5.94 17.81 -14.12
CA PRO A 128 -5.61 18.96 -14.96
C PRO A 128 -4.13 18.91 -15.38
#